data_358263f6e898e45968ce7f1dff11aca1
#
_entry.id   358263f6e898e45968ce7f1dff11aca1
#
_cell.length_a   1.000
_cell.length_b   1.000
_cell.length_c   1.000
_cell.angle_alpha   90.00
_cell.angle_beta   90.00
_cell.angle_gamma   90.00
#
_symmetry.space_group_name_H-M   'P 1'
#
loop_
_entity.id
_entity.type
_entity.pdbx_description
1 polymer ?
#
loop_
_entity_poly.entity_id
_entity_poly.type
_entity_poly.pdbx_seq_one_letter_code
_entity_poly.pdbx_strand_id
1 'polypeptide(L)'
;MGRIWVDVRIGSEDASKIIDARALVDTGATLTVIPRRIANQLGLRPKGRSRVETGAGIIELERSRAYIEIMGKSEVVPVIISDIVDKVLIGVTTLEVLELEVDPVTGKLKERALLLY
;
A
#
# COMPACT_ATOMS: atom_id res chain seq x y z
N MET A 1 -8.28 -16.49 10.78
CA MET A 1 -7.95 -15.08 10.80
C MET A 1 -8.73 -14.32 9.73
N GLY A 2 -9.45 -13.28 10.09
CA GLY A 2 -10.23 -12.51 9.14
C GLY A 2 -9.38 -11.58 8.31
N ARG A 3 -9.95 -11.11 7.21
CA ARG A 3 -9.34 -10.09 6.36
C ARG A 3 -9.70 -8.72 6.91
N ILE A 4 -8.74 -7.80 6.85
CA ILE A 4 -8.96 -6.43 7.31
C ILE A 4 -9.05 -5.53 6.08
N TRP A 5 -10.25 -4.98 5.86
CA TRP A 5 -10.49 -4.00 4.81
C TRP A 5 -10.50 -2.61 5.42
N VAL A 6 -9.86 -1.67 4.77
CA VAL A 6 -9.81 -0.30 5.23
C VAL A 6 -10.15 0.65 4.11
N ASP A 7 -10.75 1.77 4.45
CA ASP A 7 -10.96 2.85 3.51
C ASP A 7 -9.66 3.63 3.39
N VAL A 8 -9.22 3.89 2.16
CA VAL A 8 -7.98 4.60 1.91
C VAL A 8 -8.22 5.66 0.85
N ARG A 9 -7.36 6.67 0.85
CA ARG A 9 -7.26 7.61 -0.26
C ARG A 9 -5.90 7.39 -0.89
N ILE A 10 -5.91 7.22 -2.22
CA ILE A 10 -4.70 6.97 -2.98
C ILE A 10 -4.54 8.06 -4.00
N GLY A 11 -3.35 8.58 -4.14
CA GLY A 11 -3.10 9.66 -5.07
C GLY A 11 -1.79 9.54 -5.82
N SER A 12 -1.67 10.38 -6.84
CA SER A 12 -0.40 10.60 -7.50
C SER A 12 0.62 11.13 -6.49
N GLU A 13 1.89 11.08 -6.86
CA GLU A 13 2.99 11.45 -5.95
C GLU A 13 2.83 12.88 -5.41
N ASP A 14 2.35 13.81 -6.23
CA ASP A 14 2.13 15.20 -5.84
C ASP A 14 0.72 15.43 -5.27
N ALA A 15 -0.06 14.37 -5.11
CA ALA A 15 -1.43 14.40 -4.61
C ALA A 15 -2.38 15.27 -5.46
N SER A 16 -2.05 15.52 -6.73
CA SER A 16 -2.92 16.30 -7.62
C SER A 16 -4.13 15.48 -8.08
N LYS A 17 -4.02 14.16 -8.06
CA LYS A 17 -5.14 13.25 -8.34
C LYS A 17 -5.25 12.32 -7.16
N ILE A 18 -6.43 12.26 -6.55
CA ILE A 18 -6.70 11.41 -5.40
C ILE A 18 -8.02 10.70 -5.62
N ILE A 19 -8.07 9.41 -5.32
CA ILE A 19 -9.31 8.62 -5.36
C ILE A 19 -9.52 7.94 -4.02
N ASP A 20 -10.77 7.67 -3.71
CA ASP A 20 -11.14 6.82 -2.58
C ASP A 20 -11.14 5.37 -3.04
N ALA A 21 -10.68 4.48 -2.17
CA ALA A 21 -10.66 3.05 -2.48
C ALA A 21 -10.79 2.24 -1.20
N ARG A 22 -11.21 1.00 -1.35
CA ARG A 22 -11.14 0.02 -0.27
C ARG A 22 -9.90 -0.84 -0.51
N ALA A 23 -9.12 -1.03 0.54
CA ALA A 23 -7.88 -1.78 0.46
C ALA A 23 -7.88 -2.91 1.47
N LEU A 24 -7.19 -3.99 1.12
CA LEU A 24 -6.98 -5.11 2.01
C LEU A 24 -5.63 -4.94 2.69
N VAL A 25 -5.59 -5.05 4.01
CA VAL A 25 -4.33 -5.01 4.76
C VAL A 25 -3.65 -6.36 4.60
N ASP A 26 -2.41 -6.35 4.11
CA ASP A 26 -1.62 -7.56 3.87
C ASP A 26 -0.25 -7.41 4.52
N THR A 27 -0.12 -7.91 5.75
CA THR A 27 1.14 -7.83 6.49
C THR A 27 2.21 -8.76 5.93
N GLY A 28 1.86 -9.64 4.99
CA GLY A 28 2.83 -10.46 4.26
C GLY A 28 3.45 -9.72 3.08
N ALA A 29 2.89 -8.57 2.68
CA ALA A 29 3.44 -7.76 1.61
C ALA A 29 4.38 -6.69 2.18
N THR A 30 5.58 -6.59 1.63
CA THR A 30 6.55 -5.58 2.07
C THR A 30 6.08 -4.18 1.69
N LEU A 31 5.70 -3.99 0.43
CA LEU A 31 5.23 -2.69 -0.07
C LEU A 31 3.75 -2.79 -0.43
N THR A 32 3.09 -1.65 -0.41
CA THR A 32 1.72 -1.56 -0.91
C THR A 32 1.68 -1.88 -2.39
N VAL A 33 0.66 -2.63 -2.79
CA VAL A 33 0.47 -3.07 -4.18
C VAL A 33 -0.74 -2.33 -4.75
N ILE A 34 -0.56 -1.73 -5.91
CA ILE A 34 -1.61 -0.99 -6.60
C ILE A 34 -1.88 -1.65 -7.95
N PRO A 35 -3.14 -2.00 -8.25
CA PRO A 35 -3.49 -2.55 -9.56
C PRO A 35 -3.15 -1.59 -10.69
N ARG A 36 -2.79 -2.14 -11.85
CA ARG A 36 -2.43 -1.33 -13.03
C ARG A 36 -3.50 -0.32 -13.39
N ARG A 37 -4.78 -0.69 -13.33
CA ARG A 37 -5.85 0.22 -13.70
C ARG A 37 -5.90 1.46 -12.82
N ILE A 38 -5.64 1.30 -11.52
CA ILE A 38 -5.60 2.43 -10.59
C ILE A 38 -4.35 3.27 -10.82
N ALA A 39 -3.20 2.62 -11.03
CA ALA A 39 -1.96 3.32 -11.32
C ALA A 39 -2.11 4.19 -12.58
N ASN A 40 -2.76 3.66 -13.62
CA ASN A 40 -3.01 4.42 -14.84
C ASN A 40 -3.98 5.58 -14.60
N GLN A 41 -5.03 5.33 -13.83
CA GLN A 41 -6.02 6.35 -13.49
C GLN A 41 -5.37 7.53 -12.76
N LEU A 42 -4.40 7.25 -11.89
CA LEU A 42 -3.69 8.27 -11.12
C LEU A 42 -2.47 8.84 -11.84
N GLY A 43 -2.10 8.25 -12.97
CA GLY A 43 -0.91 8.68 -13.69
C GLY A 43 0.39 8.40 -12.94
N LEU A 44 0.44 7.31 -12.18
CA LEU A 44 1.67 6.93 -11.47
C LEU A 44 2.77 6.61 -12.47
N ARG A 45 3.95 7.16 -12.22
CA ARG A 45 5.09 6.97 -13.12
C ARG A 45 6.01 5.88 -12.58
N PRO A 46 6.38 4.89 -13.41
CA PRO A 46 7.35 3.89 -12.99
C PRO A 46 8.69 4.56 -12.66
N LYS A 47 9.27 4.17 -11.53
CA LYS A 47 10.55 4.68 -11.05
C LYS A 47 11.64 3.61 -11.07
N GLY A 48 11.31 2.46 -11.64
CA GLY A 48 12.21 1.31 -11.70
C GLY A 48 11.42 0.04 -11.57
N ARG A 49 12.12 -1.04 -11.32
CA ARG A 49 11.52 -2.36 -11.17
C ARG A 49 12.03 -3.00 -9.90
N SER A 50 11.20 -3.83 -9.29
CA SER A 50 11.57 -4.59 -8.10
C SER A 50 11.36 -6.07 -8.35
N ARG A 51 12.23 -6.88 -7.79
CA ARG A 51 12.04 -8.33 -7.78
C ARG A 51 11.10 -8.64 -6.62
N VAL A 52 10.02 -9.34 -6.93
CA VAL A 52 8.98 -9.66 -5.94
C VAL A 52 8.89 -11.18 -5.85
N GLU A 53 9.02 -11.70 -4.65
CA GLU A 53 8.88 -13.12 -4.40
C GLU A 53 7.41 -13.45 -4.18
N THR A 54 6.90 -14.41 -4.96
CA THR A 54 5.53 -14.87 -4.87
C THR A 54 5.53 -16.39 -4.64
N GLY A 55 4.36 -16.94 -4.34
CA GLY A 55 4.22 -18.39 -4.21
C GLY A 55 4.59 -19.14 -5.48
N ALA A 56 4.55 -18.47 -6.64
CA ALA A 56 4.90 -19.08 -7.94
C ALA A 56 6.33 -18.74 -8.38
N GLY A 57 7.14 -18.08 -7.53
CA GLY A 57 8.51 -17.73 -7.85
C GLY A 57 8.74 -16.22 -7.82
N ILE A 58 9.87 -15.81 -8.35
CA ILE A 58 10.27 -14.40 -8.37
C ILE A 58 9.87 -13.79 -9.71
N ILE A 59 9.18 -12.65 -9.65
CA ILE A 59 8.80 -11.88 -10.84
C ILE A 59 9.30 -10.45 -10.67
N GLU A 60 9.36 -9.72 -11.79
CA GLU A 60 9.69 -8.29 -11.76
C GLU A 60 8.42 -7.49 -11.97
N LEU A 61 8.20 -6.49 -11.11
CA LEU A 61 7.09 -5.58 -11.23
C LEU A 61 7.59 -4.14 -11.19
N GLU A 62 6.81 -3.25 -11.77
CA GLU A 62 7.16 -1.84 -11.77
C GLU A 62 7.01 -1.26 -10.37
N ARG A 63 7.94 -0.40 -10.02
CA ARG A 63 7.96 0.30 -8.74
C ARG A 63 7.65 1.78 -8.99
N SER A 64 6.87 2.37 -8.12
CA SER A 64 6.51 3.77 -8.21
C SER A 64 6.38 4.37 -6.81
N ARG A 65 5.87 5.57 -6.72
CA ARG A 65 5.55 6.22 -5.45
C ARG A 65 4.14 6.76 -5.54
N ALA A 66 3.40 6.66 -4.44
CA ALA A 66 2.01 7.10 -4.41
C ALA A 66 1.69 7.73 -3.06
N TYR A 67 0.78 8.69 -3.08
CA TYR A 67 0.20 9.28 -1.89
C TYR A 67 -0.80 8.28 -1.31
N ILE A 68 -0.67 7.96 -0.03
CA ILE A 68 -1.59 7.06 0.69
C ILE A 68 -2.06 7.74 1.96
N GLU A 69 -3.36 7.74 2.17
CA GLU A 69 -3.95 8.26 3.41
C GLU A 69 -4.85 7.19 4.03
N ILE A 70 -4.59 6.90 5.30
CA ILE A 70 -5.37 5.93 6.10
C ILE A 70 -5.57 6.54 7.47
N MET A 71 -6.82 6.59 7.93
CA MET A 71 -7.16 7.09 9.27
C MET A 71 -6.64 8.52 9.50
N GLY A 72 -6.69 9.34 8.46
CA GLY A 72 -6.24 10.73 8.54
C GLY A 72 -4.74 10.92 8.50
N LYS A 73 -3.96 9.86 8.38
CA LYS A 73 -2.49 9.91 8.28
C LYS A 73 -2.10 9.68 6.83
N SER A 74 -1.20 10.51 6.31
CA SER A 74 -0.84 10.44 4.90
C SER A 74 0.65 10.61 4.69
N GLU A 75 1.16 9.92 3.69
CA GLU A 75 2.55 10.01 3.25
C GLU A 75 2.63 9.58 1.79
N VAL A 76 3.72 9.97 1.15
CA VAL A 76 4.07 9.43 -0.16
C VAL A 76 5.01 8.25 0.10
N VAL A 77 4.62 7.07 -0.38
CA VAL A 77 5.30 5.82 -0.05
C VAL A 77 5.67 5.07 -1.34
N PRO A 78 6.71 4.22 -1.28
CA PRO A 78 6.98 3.34 -2.41
C PRO A 78 5.87 2.31 -2.57
N VAL A 79 5.52 2.02 -3.80
CA VAL A 79 4.48 1.05 -4.14
C VAL A 79 4.92 0.16 -5.29
N ILE A 80 4.27 -0.98 -5.43
CA ILE A 80 4.44 -1.90 -6.56
C ILE A 80 3.19 -1.82 -7.41
N ILE A 81 3.35 -1.73 -8.72
CA ILE A 81 2.23 -1.76 -9.66
C ILE A 81 2.10 -3.19 -10.19
N SER A 82 0.93 -3.78 -10.02
CA SER A 82 0.71 -5.18 -10.37
C SER A 82 -0.30 -5.30 -11.50
N ASP A 83 0.02 -6.20 -12.45
CA ASP A 83 -0.89 -6.58 -13.52
C ASP A 83 -1.73 -7.81 -13.14
N ILE A 84 -1.47 -8.40 -11.98
CA ILE A 84 -2.10 -9.66 -11.54
C ILE A 84 -3.14 -9.38 -10.46
N VAL A 85 -2.77 -8.61 -9.44
CA VAL A 85 -3.65 -8.30 -8.32
C VAL A 85 -4.65 -7.23 -8.76
N ASP A 86 -5.92 -7.44 -8.46
CA ASP A 86 -7.00 -6.55 -8.89
C ASP A 86 -7.51 -5.63 -7.78
N LYS A 87 -6.90 -5.67 -6.60
CA LYS A 87 -7.26 -4.84 -5.45
C LYS A 87 -6.02 -4.20 -4.85
N VAL A 88 -6.22 -3.13 -4.12
CA VAL A 88 -5.12 -2.47 -3.40
C VAL A 88 -4.79 -3.29 -2.17
N LEU A 89 -3.50 -3.62 -2.00
CA LEU A 89 -3.00 -4.31 -0.82
C LEU A 89 -2.11 -3.35 -0.06
N ILE A 90 -2.43 -3.10 1.21
CA ILE A 90 -1.61 -2.24 2.06
C ILE A 90 -0.51 -3.09 2.68
N GLY A 91 0.73 -2.79 2.32
CA GLY A 91 1.88 -3.53 2.81
C GLY A 91 2.42 -2.97 4.12
N VAL A 92 3.33 -3.74 4.73
CA VAL A 92 3.84 -3.43 6.07
C VAL A 92 4.62 -2.12 6.11
N THR A 93 5.37 -1.80 5.06
CA THR A 93 6.14 -0.55 5.02
C THR A 93 5.22 0.67 5.09
N THR A 94 4.08 0.64 4.38
CA THR A 94 3.11 1.73 4.43
C THR A 94 2.55 1.89 5.85
N LEU A 95 2.20 0.77 6.50
CA LEU A 95 1.71 0.83 7.87
C LEU A 95 2.75 1.44 8.81
N GLU A 96 4.01 1.03 8.68
CA GLU A 96 5.08 1.58 9.53
C GLU A 96 5.27 3.08 9.30
N VAL A 97 5.30 3.51 8.05
CA VAL A 97 5.48 4.93 7.71
C VAL A 97 4.32 5.76 8.25
N LEU A 98 3.09 5.23 8.20
CA LEU A 98 1.90 5.92 8.71
C LEU A 98 1.71 5.72 10.22
N GLU A 99 2.63 5.03 10.89
CA GLU A 99 2.56 4.77 12.33
C GLU A 99 1.27 4.05 12.71
N LEU A 100 0.98 3.00 11.94
CA LEU A 100 -0.18 2.15 12.16
C LEU A 100 0.24 0.70 12.31
N GLU A 101 -0.54 -0.07 13.03
CA GLU A 101 -0.33 -1.51 13.17
C GLU A 101 -1.69 -2.22 13.24
N VAL A 102 -1.68 -3.52 13.00
CA VAL A 102 -2.86 -4.36 13.18
C VAL A 102 -2.97 -4.70 14.65
N ASP A 103 -4.13 -4.42 15.25
CA ASP A 103 -4.42 -4.83 16.61
C ASP A 103 -4.90 -6.29 16.57
N PRO A 104 -4.14 -7.24 17.14
CA PRO A 104 -4.54 -8.65 17.10
C PRO A 104 -5.77 -8.95 17.93
N VAL A 105 -6.13 -8.09 18.88
CA VAL A 105 -7.31 -8.30 19.72
C VAL A 105 -8.58 -7.92 18.97
N THR A 106 -8.59 -6.76 18.33
CA THR A 106 -9.79 -6.27 17.64
C THR A 106 -9.81 -6.63 16.16
N GLY A 107 -8.66 -6.98 15.58
CA GLY A 107 -8.53 -7.21 14.14
C GLY A 107 -8.63 -5.94 13.32
N LYS A 108 -8.42 -4.78 13.93
CA LYS A 108 -8.49 -3.48 13.26
C LYS A 108 -7.14 -2.79 13.32
N LEU A 109 -6.99 -1.76 12.50
CA LEU A 109 -5.79 -0.92 12.57
C LEU A 109 -5.88 0.00 13.79
N LYS A 110 -4.73 0.26 14.38
CA LYS A 110 -4.60 1.23 15.47
C LYS A 110 -3.28 1.98 15.31
N GLU A 111 -3.16 3.09 16.00
CA GLU A 111 -1.93 3.88 16.00
C GLU A 111 -0.81 3.14 16.72
N ARG A 112 0.41 3.36 16.26
CA ARG A 112 1.61 2.79 16.82
C ARG A 112 2.65 3.88 17.00
N ALA A 113 3.26 3.94 18.19
CA ALA A 113 4.35 4.88 18.44
C ALA A 113 5.63 4.38 17.76
N LEU A 114 6.43 5.33 17.27
CA LEU A 114 7.76 5.02 16.76
C LEU A 114 8.68 4.68 17.93
N LEU A 115 9.65 3.80 17.67
CA LEU A 115 10.64 3.43 18.66
C LEU A 115 11.90 4.26 18.46
N LEU A 116 12.45 4.75 19.57
CA LEU A 116 13.68 5.52 19.55
C LEU A 116 14.62 4.96 20.60
N TYR A 117 15.76 4.47 20.16
CA TYR A 117 16.79 3.92 21.06
C TYR A 117 18.13 4.58 20.83
#